data_02d9bdb199cf94e8654dd008dc1288dd
#
_entry.id   02d9bdb199cf94e8654dd008dc1288dd
#
_cell.length_a   1.000
_cell.length_b   1.000
_cell.length_c   1.000
_cell.angle_alpha   90.00
_cell.angle_beta   90.00
_cell.angle_gamma   90.00
#
_symmetry.space_group_name_H-M   'P 1'
#
loop_
_entity.id
_entity.type
_entity.pdbx_description
1 polymer ?
#
loop_
_entity_poly.entity_id
_entity_poly.type
_entity_poly.pdbx_seq_one_letter_code
_entity_poly.pdbx_strand_id
1 'polypeptide(L)'
;MRFFGSMLNIGVVTMITLSGYSFLTAGLSSSLIALSIFVVTPRVSKRIDERGQSAVVPKAAAVSLLGLVVLIANVALHGPVWPLFVGALLVGFFPSPQAMARARWTYLIRSGRLGETAPDLRTMFSYESVLDDMAFIFSPSISIALAAAIAPVAGMVCGGVAFAVGVVLLCSAKGTEPYPGWSQGCLLYTSRCV
;
A
#
# COMPACT_ATOMS: atom_id res chain seq x y z
N MET A 1 -3.09 5.83 2.32
CA MET A 1 -2.40 4.64 1.76
C MET A 1 -2.29 3.47 2.76
N ARG A 2 -1.83 3.67 4.01
CA ARG A 2 -1.66 2.59 5.02
C ARG A 2 -2.94 1.83 5.29
N PHE A 3 -4.05 2.53 5.54
CA PHE A 3 -5.36 1.94 5.76
C PHE A 3 -5.76 0.92 4.69
N PHE A 4 -5.53 1.24 3.42
CA PHE A 4 -5.83 0.32 2.32
C PHE A 4 -5.03 -0.98 2.42
N GLY A 5 -3.70 -0.88 2.64
CA GLY A 5 -2.85 -2.07 2.77
C GLY A 5 -3.29 -2.99 3.92
N SER A 6 -3.66 -2.41 5.07
CA SER A 6 -4.06 -3.17 6.26
C SER A 6 -5.44 -3.83 6.11
N MET A 7 -6.38 -3.19 5.38
CA MET A 7 -7.72 -3.75 5.19
C MET A 7 -7.83 -4.68 3.98
N LEU A 8 -6.81 -4.71 3.09
CA LEU A 8 -6.91 -5.35 1.78
C LEU A 8 -7.29 -6.83 1.87
N ASN A 9 -6.53 -7.64 2.62
CA ASN A 9 -6.78 -9.09 2.69
C ASN A 9 -8.13 -9.41 3.33
N ILE A 10 -8.41 -8.85 4.50
CA ILE A 10 -9.67 -9.10 5.22
C ILE A 10 -10.85 -8.49 4.46
N GLY A 11 -10.69 -7.29 3.91
CA GLY A 11 -11.72 -6.61 3.14
C GLY A 11 -12.11 -7.37 1.86
N VAL A 12 -11.14 -7.92 1.13
CA VAL A 12 -11.42 -8.74 -0.06
C VAL A 12 -12.12 -10.03 0.30
N VAL A 13 -11.67 -10.73 1.35
CA VAL A 13 -12.37 -11.95 1.84
C VAL A 13 -13.80 -11.63 2.23
N THR A 14 -14.00 -10.59 3.03
CA THR A 14 -15.35 -10.16 3.48
C THR A 14 -16.24 -9.79 2.30
N MET A 15 -15.72 -8.99 1.35
CA MET A 15 -16.45 -8.58 0.15
C MET A 15 -16.91 -9.78 -0.68
N ILE A 16 -16.02 -10.73 -0.95
CA ILE A 16 -16.32 -11.92 -1.77
C ILE A 16 -17.32 -12.83 -1.07
N THR A 17 -17.13 -13.08 0.23
CA THR A 17 -18.01 -13.99 0.99
C THR A 17 -19.41 -13.42 1.21
N LEU A 18 -19.54 -12.14 1.55
CA LEU A 18 -20.83 -11.47 1.70
C LEU A 18 -21.61 -11.36 0.38
N SER A 19 -20.92 -11.45 -0.76
CA SER A 19 -21.55 -11.45 -2.09
C SER A 19 -21.94 -12.83 -2.60
N GLY A 20 -21.90 -13.86 -1.75
CA GLY A 20 -22.39 -15.21 -2.05
C GLY A 20 -21.39 -16.11 -2.78
N TYR A 21 -20.14 -15.70 -2.98
CA TYR A 21 -19.10 -16.58 -3.48
C TYR A 21 -18.61 -17.55 -2.39
N SER A 22 -17.99 -18.66 -2.81
CA SER A 22 -17.48 -19.65 -1.87
C SER A 22 -16.29 -19.10 -1.05
N PHE A 23 -16.15 -19.61 0.19
CA PHE A 23 -14.97 -19.32 1.03
C PHE A 23 -13.65 -19.73 0.36
N LEU A 24 -13.67 -20.79 -0.46
CA LEU A 24 -12.49 -21.21 -1.22
C LEU A 24 -12.08 -20.13 -2.23
N THR A 25 -13.02 -19.54 -2.94
CA THR A 25 -12.75 -18.43 -3.89
C THR A 25 -12.18 -17.22 -3.17
N ALA A 26 -12.74 -16.86 -2.02
CA ALA A 26 -12.26 -15.74 -1.21
C ALA A 26 -10.84 -16.00 -0.69
N GLY A 27 -10.57 -17.19 -0.16
CA GLY A 27 -9.25 -17.59 0.32
C GLY A 27 -8.19 -17.63 -0.79
N LEU A 28 -8.53 -18.19 -1.95
CA LEU A 28 -7.62 -18.21 -3.11
C LEU A 28 -7.31 -16.80 -3.61
N SER A 29 -8.32 -15.91 -3.69
CA SER A 29 -8.12 -14.51 -4.09
C SER A 29 -7.19 -13.79 -3.12
N SER A 30 -7.40 -13.94 -1.80
CA SER A 30 -6.53 -13.35 -0.78
C SER A 30 -5.10 -13.92 -0.84
N SER A 31 -4.94 -15.22 -1.05
CA SER A 31 -3.63 -15.86 -1.22
C SER A 31 -2.90 -15.35 -2.46
N LEU A 32 -3.61 -15.15 -3.57
CA LEU A 32 -3.03 -14.58 -4.79
C LEU A 32 -2.59 -13.13 -4.59
N ILE A 33 -3.36 -12.32 -3.83
CA ILE A 33 -2.95 -10.96 -3.46
C ILE A 33 -1.64 -11.03 -2.65
N ALA A 34 -1.58 -11.86 -1.62
CA ALA A 34 -0.39 -12.00 -0.78
C ALA A 34 0.84 -12.46 -1.59
N LEU A 35 0.67 -13.44 -2.46
CA LEU A 35 1.73 -13.94 -3.35
C LEU A 35 2.18 -12.85 -4.33
N SER A 36 1.24 -12.13 -4.92
CA SER A 36 1.55 -11.04 -5.85
C SER A 36 2.31 -9.91 -5.14
N ILE A 37 1.88 -9.50 -3.95
CA ILE A 37 2.60 -8.51 -3.11
C ILE A 37 4.02 -9.01 -2.84
N PHE A 38 4.19 -10.26 -2.41
CA PHE A 38 5.50 -10.83 -2.10
C PHE A 38 6.45 -10.81 -3.30
N VAL A 39 5.96 -11.14 -4.50
CA VAL A 39 6.77 -11.20 -5.72
C VAL A 39 6.99 -9.82 -6.35
N VAL A 40 5.96 -8.96 -6.36
CA VAL A 40 5.97 -7.70 -7.10
C VAL A 40 6.56 -6.56 -6.29
N THR A 41 6.26 -6.47 -4.98
CA THR A 41 6.69 -5.35 -4.13
C THR A 41 8.20 -5.11 -4.15
N PRO A 42 9.09 -6.13 -4.06
CA PRO A 42 10.53 -5.89 -4.14
C PRO A 42 10.97 -5.28 -5.47
N ARG A 43 10.33 -5.69 -6.57
CA ARG A 43 10.63 -5.16 -7.91
C ARG A 43 10.16 -3.72 -8.08
N VAL A 44 8.99 -3.40 -7.53
CA VAL A 44 8.44 -2.03 -7.51
C VAL A 44 9.32 -1.14 -6.65
N SER A 45 9.71 -1.59 -5.45
CA SER A 45 10.59 -0.84 -4.54
C SER A 45 11.95 -0.54 -5.18
N LYS A 46 12.57 -1.52 -5.84
CA LYS A 46 13.83 -1.31 -6.58
C LYS A 46 13.68 -0.24 -7.66
N ARG A 47 12.59 -0.27 -8.43
CA ARG A 47 12.33 0.76 -9.45
C ARG A 47 12.07 2.14 -8.85
N ILE A 48 11.44 2.20 -7.66
CA ILE A 48 11.24 3.45 -6.91
C ILE A 48 12.60 4.03 -6.50
N ASP A 49 13.52 3.21 -6.02
CA ASP A 49 14.87 3.64 -5.64
C ASP A 49 15.70 4.12 -6.85
N GLU A 50 15.53 3.48 -8.00
CA GLU A 50 16.26 3.83 -9.23
C GLU A 50 15.71 5.07 -9.94
N ARG A 51 14.39 5.28 -9.93
CA ARG A 51 13.71 6.30 -10.77
C ARG A 51 12.98 7.39 -9.99
N GLY A 52 12.93 7.27 -8.66
CA GLY A 52 12.19 8.16 -7.78
C GLY A 52 10.75 7.72 -7.53
N GLN A 53 10.21 8.18 -6.39
CA GLN A 53 8.86 7.84 -5.95
C GLN A 53 7.78 8.43 -6.89
N SER A 54 7.90 9.70 -7.24
CA SER A 54 6.92 10.40 -8.09
C SER A 54 6.81 9.84 -9.52
N ALA A 55 7.84 9.16 -10.03
CA ALA A 55 7.81 8.56 -11.36
C ALA A 55 7.19 7.15 -11.39
N VAL A 56 7.36 6.36 -10.32
CA VAL A 56 6.99 4.94 -10.29
C VAL A 56 5.69 4.71 -9.52
N VAL A 57 5.50 5.39 -8.38
CA VAL A 57 4.35 5.18 -7.49
C VAL A 57 3.00 5.38 -8.20
N PRO A 58 2.78 6.44 -9.01
CA PRO A 58 1.49 6.62 -9.69
C PRO A 58 1.16 5.47 -10.63
N LYS A 59 2.18 4.94 -11.34
CA LYS A 59 1.99 3.83 -12.28
C LYS A 59 1.65 2.53 -11.55
N ALA A 60 2.39 2.21 -10.50
CA ALA A 60 2.14 1.02 -9.69
C ALA A 60 0.77 1.11 -8.99
N ALA A 61 0.43 2.28 -8.43
CA ALA A 61 -0.87 2.54 -7.82
C ALA A 61 -2.02 2.44 -8.83
N ALA A 62 -1.85 2.94 -10.06
CA ALA A 62 -2.86 2.82 -11.10
C ALA A 62 -3.15 1.35 -11.46
N VAL A 63 -2.13 0.50 -11.56
CA VAL A 63 -2.30 -0.94 -11.78
C VAL A 63 -3.02 -1.60 -10.60
N SER A 64 -2.64 -1.26 -9.37
CA SER A 64 -3.28 -1.79 -8.16
C SER A 64 -4.75 -1.35 -8.07
N LEU A 65 -5.05 -0.07 -8.35
CA LEU A 65 -6.43 0.45 -8.38
C LEU A 65 -7.26 -0.19 -9.50
N LEU A 66 -6.68 -0.43 -10.67
CA LEU A 66 -7.35 -1.18 -11.73
C LEU A 66 -7.73 -2.59 -11.27
N GLY A 67 -6.83 -3.29 -10.61
CA GLY A 67 -7.11 -4.58 -9.99
C GLY A 67 -8.25 -4.52 -8.97
N LEU A 68 -8.28 -3.49 -8.14
CA LEU A 68 -9.35 -3.26 -7.19
C LEU A 68 -10.69 -2.99 -7.88
N VAL A 69 -10.70 -2.17 -8.94
CA VAL A 69 -11.92 -1.91 -9.74
C VAL A 69 -12.43 -3.20 -10.38
N VAL A 70 -11.56 -4.05 -10.92
CA VAL A 70 -11.93 -5.36 -11.46
C VAL A 70 -12.59 -6.24 -10.39
N LEU A 71 -12.01 -6.30 -9.19
CA LEU A 71 -12.58 -7.06 -8.06
C LEU A 71 -13.97 -6.54 -7.69
N ILE A 72 -14.10 -5.23 -7.49
CA ILE A 72 -15.36 -4.58 -7.09
C ILE A 72 -16.43 -4.76 -8.18
N ALA A 73 -16.09 -4.50 -9.42
CA ALA A 73 -17.03 -4.61 -10.55
C ALA A 73 -17.51 -6.05 -10.73
N ASN A 74 -16.59 -7.03 -10.65
CA ASN A 74 -16.95 -8.44 -10.77
C ASN A 74 -17.89 -8.89 -9.65
N VAL A 75 -17.61 -8.47 -8.41
CA VAL A 75 -18.47 -8.78 -7.27
C VAL A 75 -19.84 -8.10 -7.40
N ALA A 76 -19.88 -6.82 -7.79
CA ALA A 76 -21.12 -6.07 -7.96
C ALA A 76 -22.02 -6.63 -9.07
N LEU A 77 -21.41 -7.18 -10.12
CA LEU A 77 -22.12 -7.77 -11.26
C LEU A 77 -22.37 -9.28 -11.11
N HIS A 78 -22.00 -9.89 -9.99
CA HIS A 78 -22.08 -11.34 -9.76
C HIS A 78 -21.45 -12.14 -10.92
N GLY A 79 -20.28 -11.67 -11.39
CA GLY A 79 -19.59 -12.24 -12.54
C GLY A 79 -18.92 -13.59 -12.25
N PRO A 80 -18.26 -14.18 -13.24
CA PRO A 80 -17.52 -15.45 -13.08
C PRO A 80 -16.32 -15.28 -12.14
N VAL A 81 -15.76 -16.41 -11.67
CA VAL A 81 -14.70 -16.42 -10.65
C VAL A 81 -13.34 -15.94 -11.18
N TRP A 82 -13.04 -16.18 -12.47
CA TRP A 82 -11.70 -15.91 -13.03
C TRP A 82 -11.25 -14.42 -13.00
N PRO A 83 -12.14 -13.40 -13.16
CA PRO A 83 -11.69 -12.02 -13.04
C PRO A 83 -11.28 -11.65 -11.62
N LEU A 84 -11.81 -12.34 -10.60
CA LEU A 84 -11.38 -12.14 -9.21
C LEU A 84 -9.90 -12.48 -9.05
N PHE A 85 -9.43 -13.53 -9.68
CA PHE A 85 -8.01 -13.92 -9.63
C PHE A 85 -7.12 -12.94 -10.40
N VAL A 86 -7.57 -12.46 -11.56
CA VAL A 86 -6.86 -11.41 -12.31
C VAL A 86 -6.78 -10.12 -11.51
N GLY A 87 -7.90 -9.67 -10.94
CA GLY A 87 -7.94 -8.49 -10.07
C GLY A 87 -7.02 -8.64 -8.86
N ALA A 88 -7.02 -9.81 -8.22
CA ALA A 88 -6.14 -10.11 -7.08
C ALA A 88 -4.64 -9.99 -7.45
N LEU A 89 -4.23 -10.50 -8.60
CA LEU A 89 -2.85 -10.36 -9.08
C LEU A 89 -2.47 -8.90 -9.36
N LEU A 90 -3.37 -8.11 -9.96
CA LEU A 90 -3.13 -6.71 -10.26
C LEU A 90 -3.05 -5.84 -8.99
N VAL A 91 -3.86 -6.13 -7.97
CA VAL A 91 -3.80 -5.42 -6.68
C VAL A 91 -2.42 -5.57 -6.04
N GLY A 92 -1.72 -6.67 -6.26
CA GLY A 92 -0.37 -6.91 -5.73
C GLY A 92 0.70 -5.91 -6.20
N PHE A 93 0.44 -5.07 -7.22
CA PHE A 93 1.31 -3.94 -7.60
C PHE A 93 1.27 -2.78 -6.59
N PHE A 94 0.69 -3.01 -5.44
CA PHE A 94 0.59 -2.06 -4.36
C PHE A 94 1.97 -1.60 -3.86
N PRO A 95 2.33 -0.30 -3.99
CA PRO A 95 3.58 0.22 -3.47
C PRO A 95 3.53 0.27 -1.94
N SER A 96 4.62 -0.10 -1.26
CA SER A 96 4.71 -0.09 0.20
C SER A 96 4.73 1.33 0.78
N PRO A 97 3.67 1.80 1.48
CA PRO A 97 3.64 3.15 2.04
C PRO A 97 4.66 3.34 3.15
N GLN A 98 4.92 2.28 3.92
CA GLN A 98 5.85 2.27 5.04
C GLN A 98 7.29 2.49 4.57
N ALA A 99 7.70 1.75 3.54
CA ALA A 99 9.04 1.89 2.98
C ALA A 99 9.28 3.31 2.43
N MET A 100 8.28 3.87 1.72
CA MET A 100 8.36 5.21 1.16
C MET A 100 8.42 6.30 2.24
N ALA A 101 7.61 6.20 3.30
CA ALA A 101 7.62 7.14 4.41
C ALA A 101 8.97 7.10 5.16
N ARG A 102 9.47 5.91 5.48
CA ARG A 102 10.78 5.73 6.14
C ARG A 102 11.93 6.29 5.29
N ALA A 103 11.91 6.08 3.97
CA ALA A 103 12.90 6.65 3.07
C ALA A 103 12.89 8.19 3.08
N ARG A 104 11.69 8.83 3.09
CA ARG A 104 11.54 10.29 3.20
C ARG A 104 12.05 10.83 4.53
N TRP A 105 11.70 10.21 5.65
CA TRP A 105 12.19 10.62 6.97
C TRP A 105 13.72 10.51 7.05
N THR A 106 14.27 9.40 6.60
CA THR A 106 15.73 9.21 6.59
C THR A 106 16.43 10.27 5.73
N TYR A 107 15.85 10.60 4.57
CA TYR A 107 16.37 11.65 3.70
C TYR A 107 16.31 13.03 4.35
N LEU A 108 15.16 13.43 4.92
CA LEU A 108 14.98 14.74 5.54
C LEU A 108 15.90 14.97 6.74
N ILE A 109 16.05 13.96 7.60
CA ILE A 109 16.90 14.05 8.80
C ILE A 109 18.37 14.08 8.41
N ARG A 110 18.81 13.15 7.55
CA ARG A 110 20.24 13.07 7.16
C ARG A 110 20.70 14.21 6.27
N SER A 111 19.82 14.83 5.50
CA SER A 111 20.14 16.00 4.69
C SER A 111 20.19 17.31 5.49
N GLY A 112 19.89 17.29 6.79
CA GLY A 112 19.87 18.48 7.65
C GLY A 112 18.72 19.46 7.34
N ARG A 113 17.77 19.10 6.48
CA ARG A 113 16.66 19.99 6.06
C ARG A 113 15.68 20.35 7.17
N LEU A 114 15.65 19.58 8.24
CA LEU A 114 14.78 19.84 9.40
C LEU A 114 15.45 20.71 10.48
N GLY A 115 16.72 21.11 10.30
CA GLY A 115 17.47 21.91 11.26
C GLY A 115 17.93 21.12 12.48
N GLU A 116 18.50 21.83 13.48
CA GLU A 116 19.06 21.23 14.71
C GLU A 116 18.00 20.64 15.66
N THR A 117 16.74 21.06 15.53
CA THR A 117 15.62 20.56 16.32
C THR A 117 14.96 19.31 15.70
N ALA A 118 15.57 18.72 14.67
CA ALA A 118 15.05 17.53 14.02
C ALA A 118 14.92 16.36 15.02
N PRO A 119 13.78 15.63 15.02
CA PRO A 119 13.65 14.44 15.83
C PRO A 119 14.63 13.37 15.38
N ASP A 120 15.08 12.51 16.31
CA ASP A 120 15.93 11.38 16.00
C ASP A 120 15.18 10.36 15.10
N LEU A 121 15.93 9.71 14.21
CA LEU A 121 15.41 8.65 13.30
C LEU A 121 14.66 7.56 14.06
N ARG A 122 15.18 7.18 15.24
CA ARG A 122 14.53 6.17 16.11
C ARG A 122 13.13 6.61 16.53
N THR A 123 12.98 7.87 16.94
CA THR A 123 11.69 8.46 17.32
C THR A 123 10.72 8.46 16.15
N MET A 124 11.19 8.85 14.96
CA MET A 124 10.33 8.88 13.77
C MET A 124 9.90 7.48 13.34
N PHE A 125 10.79 6.47 13.42
CA PHE A 125 10.42 5.10 13.10
C PHE A 125 9.46 4.49 14.14
N SER A 126 9.60 4.86 15.40
CA SER A 126 8.63 4.46 16.44
C SER A 126 7.25 5.07 16.17
N TYR A 127 7.18 6.35 15.81
CA TYR A 127 5.94 7.02 15.42
C TYR A 127 5.29 6.35 14.20
N GLU A 128 6.08 6.03 13.17
CA GLU A 128 5.61 5.30 11.99
C GLU A 128 5.04 3.93 12.36
N SER A 129 5.67 3.21 13.29
CA SER A 129 5.19 1.90 13.75
C SER A 129 3.85 2.01 14.49
N VAL A 130 3.68 3.01 15.34
CA VAL A 130 2.40 3.27 16.02
C VAL A 130 1.29 3.56 15.00
N LEU A 131 1.56 4.36 13.97
CA LEU A 131 0.60 4.62 12.90
C LEU A 131 0.23 3.35 12.10
N ASP A 132 1.20 2.46 11.90
CA ASP A 132 0.95 1.17 11.25
C ASP A 132 0.07 0.28 12.14
N ASP A 133 0.37 0.17 13.44
CA ASP A 133 -0.42 -0.61 14.38
C ASP A 133 -1.86 -0.09 14.47
N MET A 134 -2.04 1.23 14.54
CA MET A 134 -3.37 1.86 14.48
C MET A 134 -4.11 1.51 13.18
N ALA A 135 -3.42 1.56 12.04
CA ALA A 135 -4.02 1.18 10.77
C ALA A 135 -4.43 -0.31 10.77
N PHE A 136 -3.61 -1.21 11.32
CA PHE A 136 -3.92 -2.64 11.41
C PHE A 136 -5.10 -2.95 12.35
N ILE A 137 -5.29 -2.19 13.42
CA ILE A 137 -6.41 -2.38 14.36
C ILE A 137 -7.72 -1.86 13.76
N PHE A 138 -7.71 -0.63 13.23
CA PHE A 138 -8.95 0.04 12.83
C PHE A 138 -9.40 -0.28 11.40
N SER A 139 -8.47 -0.45 10.45
CA SER A 139 -8.86 -0.60 9.05
C SER A 139 -9.67 -1.86 8.74
N PRO A 140 -9.32 -3.07 9.25
CA PRO A 140 -10.14 -4.25 9.04
C PRO A 140 -11.53 -4.12 9.65
N SER A 141 -11.62 -3.57 10.87
CA SER A 141 -12.89 -3.37 11.58
C SER A 141 -13.80 -2.41 10.82
N ILE A 142 -13.26 -1.29 10.33
CA ILE A 142 -14.00 -0.33 9.50
C ILE A 142 -14.44 -0.99 8.19
N SER A 143 -13.58 -1.78 7.54
CA SER A 143 -13.92 -2.47 6.30
C SER A 143 -15.10 -3.43 6.47
N ILE A 144 -15.05 -4.25 7.52
CA ILE A 144 -16.12 -5.21 7.84
C ILE A 144 -17.42 -4.48 8.19
N ALA A 145 -17.35 -3.43 9.04
CA ALA A 145 -18.51 -2.65 9.42
C ALA A 145 -19.18 -1.99 8.21
N LEU A 146 -18.43 -1.39 7.31
CA LEU A 146 -18.95 -0.80 6.07
C LEU A 146 -19.54 -1.86 5.14
N ALA A 147 -18.91 -3.02 5.03
CA ALA A 147 -19.39 -4.11 4.20
C ALA A 147 -20.72 -4.69 4.73
N ALA A 148 -20.86 -4.80 6.05
CA ALA A 148 -22.08 -5.31 6.69
C ALA A 148 -23.22 -4.29 6.74
N ALA A 149 -22.91 -3.00 6.95
CA ALA A 149 -23.92 -1.95 7.15
C ALA A 149 -24.45 -1.34 5.85
N ILE A 150 -23.64 -1.29 4.78
CA ILE A 150 -23.99 -0.56 3.55
C ILE A 150 -24.06 -1.51 2.35
N ALA A 151 -22.95 -2.12 1.98
CA ALA A 151 -22.85 -3.05 0.86
C ALA A 151 -21.53 -3.83 0.92
N PRO A 152 -21.47 -5.08 0.43
CA PRO A 152 -20.24 -5.90 0.48
C PRO A 152 -18.99 -5.21 -0.06
N VAL A 153 -19.13 -4.34 -1.05
CA VAL A 153 -18.05 -3.60 -1.70
C VAL A 153 -17.66 -2.29 -0.98
N ALA A 154 -18.49 -1.79 -0.04
CA ALA A 154 -18.34 -0.44 0.52
C ALA A 154 -16.98 -0.23 1.23
N GLY A 155 -16.54 -1.21 2.00
CA GLY A 155 -15.24 -1.16 2.67
C GLY A 155 -14.09 -1.01 1.68
N MET A 156 -14.10 -1.82 0.61
CA MET A 156 -13.03 -1.79 -0.41
C MET A 156 -13.07 -0.52 -1.27
N VAL A 157 -14.25 0.04 -1.54
CA VAL A 157 -14.39 1.35 -2.20
C VAL A 157 -13.78 2.46 -1.33
N CYS A 158 -14.14 2.50 -0.05
CA CYS A 158 -13.60 3.47 0.91
C CYS A 158 -12.05 3.37 0.99
N GLY A 159 -11.53 2.16 1.11
CA GLY A 159 -10.09 1.90 1.11
C GLY A 159 -9.39 2.34 -0.18
N GLY A 160 -9.99 2.05 -1.33
CA GLY A 160 -9.48 2.44 -2.64
C GLY A 160 -9.43 3.96 -2.83
N VAL A 161 -10.47 4.68 -2.39
CA VAL A 161 -10.50 6.15 -2.42
C VAL A 161 -9.42 6.72 -1.49
N ALA A 162 -9.32 6.24 -0.26
CA ALA A 162 -8.28 6.66 0.68
C ALA A 162 -6.86 6.37 0.15
N PHE A 163 -6.68 5.27 -0.57
CA PHE A 163 -5.43 4.93 -1.24
C PHE A 163 -5.11 5.91 -2.37
N ALA A 164 -6.07 6.18 -3.26
CA ALA A 164 -5.88 7.12 -4.37
C ALA A 164 -5.54 8.53 -3.87
N VAL A 165 -6.28 9.05 -2.88
CA VAL A 165 -5.98 10.34 -2.24
C VAL A 165 -4.58 10.33 -1.64
N GLY A 166 -4.20 9.26 -0.92
CA GLY A 166 -2.87 9.13 -0.34
C GLY A 166 -1.75 9.11 -1.38
N VAL A 167 -1.96 8.51 -2.56
CA VAL A 167 -1.01 8.54 -3.68
C VAL A 167 -0.84 9.96 -4.22
N VAL A 168 -1.95 10.67 -4.44
CA VAL A 168 -1.93 12.06 -4.92
C VAL A 168 -1.16 12.95 -3.94
N LEU A 169 -1.48 12.88 -2.64
CA LEU A 169 -0.79 13.66 -1.60
C LEU A 169 0.71 13.34 -1.54
N LEU A 170 1.08 12.05 -1.61
CA LEU A 170 2.48 11.63 -1.61
C LEU A 170 3.23 12.19 -2.82
N CYS A 171 2.64 12.12 -4.01
CA CYS A 171 3.26 12.59 -5.25
C CYS A 171 3.33 14.12 -5.32
N SER A 172 2.40 14.82 -4.67
CA SER A 172 2.40 16.29 -4.56
C SER A 172 3.51 16.81 -3.66
N ALA A 173 3.91 16.04 -2.64
CA ALA A 173 4.96 16.38 -1.68
C ALA A 173 6.38 16.14 -2.23
N LYS A 174 6.71 16.71 -3.39
CA LYS A 174 8.02 16.54 -4.08
C LYS A 174 9.21 17.02 -3.25
N GLY A 175 9.04 18.05 -2.43
CA GLY A 175 10.12 18.60 -1.60
C GLY A 175 10.69 17.64 -0.55
N THR A 176 9.95 16.59 -0.20
CA THR A 176 10.37 15.56 0.77
C THR A 176 10.89 14.29 0.10
N GLU A 177 10.84 14.22 -1.22
CA GLU A 177 11.25 13.03 -1.98
C GLU A 177 12.77 12.91 -2.01
N PRO A 178 13.35 11.75 -1.65
CA PRO A 178 14.77 11.49 -1.88
C PRO A 178 15.05 11.41 -3.39
N TYR A 179 16.20 11.94 -3.81
CA TYR A 179 16.59 11.84 -5.21
C TYR A 179 16.90 10.38 -5.62
N PRO A 180 16.72 10.02 -6.91
CA PRO A 180 16.97 8.68 -7.39
C PRO A 180 18.39 8.19 -7.05
N GLY A 181 18.52 6.95 -6.57
CA GLY A 181 19.80 6.36 -6.18
C GLY A 181 20.34 6.75 -4.79
N TRP A 182 19.62 7.59 -4.03
CA TRP A 182 20.07 8.03 -2.70
C TRP A 182 20.29 6.88 -1.72
N SER A 183 19.46 5.83 -1.76
CA SER A 183 19.56 4.64 -0.92
C SER A 183 20.87 3.86 -1.16
N GLN A 184 21.34 3.81 -2.40
CA GLN A 184 22.59 3.12 -2.76
C GLN A 184 23.81 3.87 -2.23
N GLY A 185 23.81 5.20 -2.28
CA GLY A 185 24.86 6.03 -1.68
C GLY A 185 24.96 5.88 -0.18
N CYS A 186 23.82 5.69 0.51
CA CYS A 186 23.76 5.52 1.96
C CYS A 186 24.32 4.16 2.43
N LEU A 187 24.15 3.09 1.65
CA LEU A 187 24.70 1.77 1.95
C LEU A 187 26.23 1.74 1.76
N LEU A 188 26.76 2.46 0.78
CA LEU A 188 28.19 2.57 0.55
C LEU A 188 28.90 3.38 1.63
N TYR A 189 28.21 4.33 2.27
CA TYR A 189 28.78 5.18 3.32
C TYR A 189 28.81 4.47 4.69
N THR A 190 27.84 3.58 4.98
CA THR A 190 27.80 2.81 6.25
C THR A 190 28.86 1.71 6.29
N SER A 191 29.35 1.21 5.15
CA SER A 191 30.44 0.23 5.12
C SER A 191 31.84 0.83 5.36
N ARG A 192 31.97 2.17 5.43
CA ARG A 192 33.25 2.87 5.72
C ARG A 192 33.34 3.42 7.16
N CYS A 193 32.33 3.24 7.97
CA CYS A 193 32.30 3.71 9.37
C CYS A 193 32.27 2.56 10.38
N VAL A 194 32.99 1.47 10.12
CA VAL A 194 33.33 0.45 11.11
C VAL A 194 34.84 0.32 11.19
#